data_a9b6176f3c66b73a5523410209e154a6
#
_entry.id   a9b6176f3c66b73a5523410209e154a6
#
_cell.length_a   1.000
_cell.length_b   1.000
_cell.length_c   1.000
_cell.angle_alpha   90.00
_cell.angle_beta   90.00
_cell.angle_gamma   90.00
#
_symmetry.space_group_name_H-M   'P 1'
#
loop_
_entity.id
_entity.type
_entity.pdbx_description
1 polymer ?
#
loop_
_entity_poly.entity_id
_entity_poly.type
_entity_poly.pdbx_seq_one_letter_code
_entity_poly.pdbx_strand_id
1 'polypeptide(L)'
;IKNIINNNGLDINRDFPNLKFRTYQSLINLSREEIVDLDVDLLITDELHHLGAPVWGNRINTIVDTHPNMLLFGMSAYNVRDRGTIYERDMTNPDTDELFSGKVVNYYDLCDAMIDGVLPKPIYRSAYVRLYDYEKYLEDKIEEGNLSTKDYTEYKKLLLDVKRKITNAPSIPDMVRKNIKNAGKYIYFCPPITEEDTNDIDTIMNEVKQWFDGYDVVFY
;
A
#
# COMPACT_ATOMS: atom_id res chain seq x y z
N ILE A 1 -0.75 10.60 -15.41
CA ILE A 1 -0.47 10.69 -16.87
C ILE A 1 -1.21 11.87 -17.49
N LYS A 2 -2.56 12.01 -17.36
CA LYS A 2 -3.31 13.17 -17.91
C LYS A 2 -2.69 14.51 -17.52
N ASN A 3 -2.35 14.69 -16.24
CA ASN A 3 -1.73 15.93 -15.75
C ASN A 3 -0.35 16.16 -16.36
N ILE A 4 0.44 15.12 -16.59
CA ILE A 4 1.75 15.22 -17.23
C ILE A 4 1.60 15.67 -18.68
N ILE A 5 0.66 15.10 -19.41
CA ILE A 5 0.38 15.47 -20.80
C ILE A 5 -0.04 16.95 -20.85
N ASN A 6 -1.01 17.35 -20.04
CA ASN A 6 -1.50 18.74 -20.00
C ASN A 6 -0.41 19.75 -19.59
N ASN A 7 0.44 19.41 -18.60
CA ASN A 7 1.54 20.27 -18.16
C ASN A 7 2.63 20.46 -19.23
N ASN A 8 2.71 19.57 -20.22
CA ASN A 8 3.60 19.71 -21.36
C ASN A 8 2.92 20.39 -22.58
N GLY A 9 1.74 20.99 -22.39
CA GLY A 9 1.02 21.72 -23.43
C GLY A 9 0.34 20.83 -24.47
N LEU A 10 0.23 19.53 -24.20
CA LEU A 10 -0.46 18.57 -25.06
C LEU A 10 -1.92 18.40 -24.60
N ASP A 11 -2.82 18.21 -25.52
CA ASP A 11 -4.23 17.87 -25.27
C ASP A 11 -4.50 16.42 -25.60
N ILE A 12 -5.01 15.65 -24.60
CA ILE A 12 -5.23 14.21 -24.76
C ILE A 12 -6.19 13.90 -25.91
N ASN A 13 -7.27 14.64 -26.02
CA ASN A 13 -8.31 14.36 -27.00
C ASN A 13 -7.88 14.78 -28.43
N ARG A 14 -7.10 15.86 -28.54
CA ARG A 14 -6.63 16.37 -29.81
C ARG A 14 -5.40 15.63 -30.32
N ASP A 15 -4.40 15.41 -29.42
CA ASP A 15 -3.08 14.91 -29.82
C ASP A 15 -3.02 13.37 -29.71
N PHE A 16 -3.94 12.76 -28.94
CA PHE A 16 -4.05 11.32 -28.73
C PHE A 16 -5.51 10.84 -28.79
N PRO A 17 -6.22 11.00 -29.92
CA PRO A 17 -7.65 10.70 -30.02
C PRO A 17 -8.00 9.23 -29.73
N ASN A 18 -7.04 8.33 -29.96
CA ASN A 18 -7.20 6.88 -29.76
C ASN A 18 -6.81 6.42 -28.34
N LEU A 19 -6.37 7.34 -27.46
CA LEU A 19 -5.97 7.02 -26.11
C LEU A 19 -7.10 7.33 -25.11
N LYS A 20 -7.63 6.30 -24.48
CA LYS A 20 -8.70 6.42 -23.48
C LYS A 20 -8.19 6.01 -22.10
N PHE A 21 -8.43 6.85 -21.10
CA PHE A 21 -8.11 6.55 -19.71
C PHE A 21 -9.38 6.16 -18.94
N ARG A 22 -9.29 5.05 -18.23
CA ARG A 22 -10.35 4.58 -17.33
C ARG A 22 -9.77 4.18 -15.98
N THR A 23 -10.54 4.32 -14.92
CA THR A 23 -10.22 3.73 -13.63
C THR A 23 -10.71 2.28 -13.59
N TYR A 24 -10.13 1.43 -12.76
CA TYR A 24 -10.66 0.08 -12.53
C TYR A 24 -12.15 0.11 -12.15
N GLN A 25 -12.53 1.05 -11.29
CA GLN A 25 -13.95 1.21 -10.90
C GLN A 25 -14.85 1.52 -12.10
N SER A 26 -14.40 2.34 -13.05
CA SER A 26 -15.19 2.63 -14.24
C SER A 26 -15.32 1.42 -15.18
N LEU A 27 -14.32 0.54 -15.21
CA LEU A 27 -14.38 -0.70 -15.99
C LEU A 27 -15.35 -1.73 -15.38
N ILE A 28 -15.40 -1.83 -14.04
CA ILE A 28 -16.34 -2.73 -13.35
C ILE A 28 -17.78 -2.37 -13.67
N ASN A 29 -18.08 -1.08 -13.81
CA ASN A 29 -19.42 -0.57 -14.04
C ASN A 29 -19.89 -0.65 -15.50
N LEU A 30 -19.05 -1.08 -16.44
CA LEU A 30 -19.47 -1.26 -17.84
C LEU A 30 -20.53 -2.35 -17.94
N SER A 31 -21.58 -2.11 -18.72
CA SER A 31 -22.52 -3.14 -19.13
C SER A 31 -21.86 -4.13 -20.10
N ARG A 32 -22.53 -5.24 -20.37
CA ARG A 32 -22.03 -6.21 -21.34
C ARG A 32 -22.01 -5.63 -22.74
N GLU A 33 -23.01 -4.84 -23.10
CA GLU A 33 -23.13 -4.14 -24.38
C GLU A 33 -21.97 -3.16 -24.54
N GLU A 34 -21.70 -2.36 -23.52
CA GLU A 34 -20.59 -1.41 -23.52
C GLU A 34 -19.22 -2.10 -23.66
N ILE A 35 -19.05 -3.33 -23.12
CA ILE A 35 -17.84 -4.11 -23.29
C ILE A 35 -17.71 -4.57 -24.75
N VAL A 36 -18.80 -5.06 -25.37
CA VAL A 36 -18.79 -5.49 -26.77
C VAL A 36 -18.45 -4.33 -27.71
N ASP A 37 -18.94 -3.14 -27.39
CA ASP A 37 -18.74 -1.92 -28.18
C ASP A 37 -17.37 -1.24 -27.90
N LEU A 38 -16.53 -1.80 -27.03
CA LEU A 38 -15.18 -1.30 -26.82
C LEU A 38 -14.35 -1.52 -28.10
N ASP A 39 -14.03 -0.44 -28.76
CA ASP A 39 -13.06 -0.46 -29.87
C ASP A 39 -11.64 -0.29 -29.28
N VAL A 40 -10.98 -1.43 -28.99
CA VAL A 40 -9.70 -1.45 -28.28
C VAL A 40 -8.76 -2.51 -28.83
N ASP A 41 -7.60 -2.06 -29.33
CA ASP A 41 -6.53 -2.93 -29.84
C ASP A 41 -5.51 -3.28 -28.74
N LEU A 42 -5.34 -2.40 -27.74
CA LEU A 42 -4.39 -2.56 -26.64
C LEU A 42 -4.99 -2.07 -25.35
N LEU A 43 -5.05 -2.92 -24.35
CA LEU A 43 -5.39 -2.58 -22.97
C LEU A 43 -4.12 -2.57 -22.12
N ILE A 44 -3.82 -1.42 -21.55
CA ILE A 44 -2.70 -1.26 -20.60
C ILE A 44 -3.28 -1.14 -19.19
N THR A 45 -2.89 -2.03 -18.31
CA THR A 45 -3.28 -2.00 -16.89
C THR A 45 -2.10 -1.56 -16.03
N ASP A 46 -2.28 -0.48 -15.29
CA ASP A 46 -1.34 -0.02 -14.26
C ASP A 46 -1.68 -0.71 -12.93
N GLU A 47 -0.70 -0.96 -12.08
CA GLU A 47 -0.86 -1.70 -10.83
C GLU A 47 -1.56 -3.06 -11.05
N LEU A 48 -1.02 -3.84 -11.96
CA LEU A 48 -1.63 -5.11 -12.41
C LEU A 48 -1.96 -6.09 -11.26
N HIS A 49 -1.26 -5.99 -10.12
CA HIS A 49 -1.55 -6.81 -8.94
C HIS A 49 -2.99 -6.66 -8.43
N HIS A 50 -3.66 -5.54 -8.74
CA HIS A 50 -5.08 -5.38 -8.43
C HIS A 50 -5.97 -6.38 -9.19
N LEU A 51 -5.55 -6.87 -10.34
CA LEU A 51 -6.30 -7.87 -11.11
C LEU A 51 -6.40 -9.22 -10.39
N GLY A 52 -5.54 -9.47 -9.40
CA GLY A 52 -5.68 -10.59 -8.49
C GLY A 52 -6.97 -10.55 -7.64
N ALA A 53 -7.69 -9.40 -7.58
CA ALA A 53 -9.01 -9.37 -6.96
C ALA A 53 -10.08 -9.98 -7.87
N PRO A 54 -10.96 -10.87 -7.35
CA PRO A 54 -11.94 -11.57 -8.18
C PRO A 54 -12.81 -10.63 -9.04
N VAL A 55 -13.27 -9.51 -8.47
CA VAL A 55 -14.16 -8.58 -9.17
C VAL A 55 -13.45 -7.92 -10.36
N TRP A 56 -12.22 -7.47 -10.17
CA TRP A 56 -11.45 -6.79 -11.20
C TRP A 56 -10.87 -7.77 -12.21
N GLY A 57 -10.32 -8.89 -11.74
CA GLY A 57 -9.83 -9.95 -12.62
C GLY A 57 -10.93 -10.51 -13.52
N ASN A 58 -12.09 -10.84 -12.98
CA ASN A 58 -13.22 -11.33 -13.77
C ASN A 58 -13.68 -10.32 -14.82
N ARG A 59 -13.66 -9.02 -14.49
CA ARG A 59 -14.04 -7.99 -15.46
C ARG A 59 -13.03 -7.88 -16.61
N ILE A 60 -11.75 -7.91 -16.30
CA ILE A 60 -10.70 -7.90 -17.35
C ILE A 60 -10.75 -9.19 -18.17
N ASN A 61 -10.95 -10.35 -17.57
CA ASN A 61 -11.17 -11.61 -18.31
C ASN A 61 -12.34 -11.46 -19.31
N THR A 62 -13.46 -10.90 -18.86
CA THR A 62 -14.61 -10.66 -19.74
C THR A 62 -14.26 -9.77 -20.94
N ILE A 63 -13.46 -8.73 -20.71
CA ILE A 63 -13.00 -7.84 -21.81
C ILE A 63 -12.08 -8.60 -22.76
N VAL A 64 -11.12 -9.35 -22.24
CA VAL A 64 -10.18 -10.16 -23.05
C VAL A 64 -10.91 -11.22 -23.87
N ASP A 65 -11.85 -11.93 -23.26
CA ASP A 65 -12.65 -12.96 -23.96
C ASP A 65 -13.52 -12.37 -25.07
N THR A 66 -14.02 -11.14 -24.86
CA THR A 66 -14.85 -10.44 -25.86
C THR A 66 -14.02 -9.89 -27.01
N HIS A 67 -12.75 -9.55 -26.76
CA HIS A 67 -11.82 -8.98 -27.73
C HIS A 67 -10.56 -9.84 -27.91
N PRO A 68 -10.66 -11.02 -28.54
CA PRO A 68 -9.58 -12.01 -28.58
C PRO A 68 -8.32 -11.54 -29.36
N ASN A 69 -8.43 -10.51 -30.18
CA ASN A 69 -7.31 -9.91 -30.90
C ASN A 69 -6.66 -8.74 -30.15
N MET A 70 -7.23 -8.31 -29.03
CA MET A 70 -6.71 -7.24 -28.21
C MET A 70 -5.41 -7.69 -27.52
N LEU A 71 -4.41 -6.82 -27.50
CA LEU A 71 -3.21 -7.04 -26.71
C LEU A 71 -3.46 -6.56 -25.25
N LEU A 72 -3.02 -7.35 -24.29
CA LEU A 72 -3.03 -6.98 -22.88
C LEU A 72 -1.61 -6.75 -22.40
N PHE A 73 -1.37 -5.59 -21.78
CA PHE A 73 -0.09 -5.23 -21.18
C PHE A 73 -0.31 -4.78 -19.74
N GLY A 74 0.41 -5.37 -18.81
CA GLY A 74 0.34 -5.03 -17.39
C GLY A 74 1.64 -4.41 -16.88
N MET A 75 1.52 -3.41 -16.02
CA MET A 75 2.63 -2.78 -15.30
C MET A 75 2.37 -2.84 -13.81
N SER A 76 3.38 -3.10 -13.02
CA SER A 76 3.31 -3.01 -11.55
C SER A 76 4.70 -2.92 -10.96
N ALA A 77 4.84 -2.20 -9.87
CA ALA A 77 6.04 -2.28 -9.02
C ALA A 77 6.07 -3.58 -8.20
N TYR A 78 4.92 -4.23 -8.03
CA TYR A 78 4.75 -5.46 -7.27
C TYR A 78 3.70 -6.35 -7.95
N ASN A 79 4.08 -7.57 -8.29
CA ASN A 79 3.26 -8.48 -9.10
C ASN A 79 2.41 -9.46 -8.29
N VAL A 80 2.63 -9.55 -6.98
CA VAL A 80 1.92 -10.45 -6.08
C VAL A 80 0.85 -9.69 -5.31
N ARG A 81 -0.36 -10.26 -5.25
CA ARG A 81 -1.41 -9.80 -4.35
C ARG A 81 -1.42 -10.65 -3.10
N ASP A 82 -0.83 -10.14 -2.02
CA ASP A 82 -0.94 -10.71 -0.68
C ASP A 82 -2.18 -10.13 0.04
N ARG A 83 -3.02 -11.00 0.60
CA ARG A 83 -4.15 -10.64 1.47
C ARG A 83 -4.03 -11.22 2.87
N GLY A 84 -2.89 -11.81 3.21
CA GLY A 84 -2.73 -12.51 4.49
C GLY A 84 -3.62 -13.77 4.61
N THR A 85 -4.22 -14.23 3.51
CA THR A 85 -5.02 -15.43 3.40
C THR A 85 -4.38 -16.40 2.39
N ILE A 86 -4.80 -17.64 2.42
CA ILE A 86 -4.27 -18.83 1.71
C ILE A 86 -4.11 -18.68 0.17
N TYR A 87 -4.48 -17.55 -0.42
CA TYR A 87 -4.48 -17.30 -1.87
C TYR A 87 -3.63 -16.08 -2.22
N GLU A 88 -2.33 -16.28 -2.25
CA GLU A 88 -1.44 -15.39 -2.99
C GLU A 88 -1.65 -15.63 -4.49
N ARG A 89 -2.02 -14.61 -5.23
CA ARG A 89 -2.09 -14.65 -6.68
C ARG A 89 -0.92 -13.87 -7.24
N ASP A 90 0.06 -14.59 -7.76
CA ASP A 90 1.19 -14.02 -8.47
C ASP A 90 0.82 -13.85 -9.95
N MET A 91 0.72 -12.60 -10.39
CA MET A 91 0.33 -12.25 -11.76
C MET A 91 1.40 -12.61 -12.80
N THR A 92 2.57 -13.02 -12.37
CA THR A 92 3.66 -13.51 -13.25
C THR A 92 3.76 -15.04 -13.28
N ASN A 93 3.02 -15.74 -12.43
CA ASN A 93 3.03 -17.19 -12.35
C ASN A 93 1.88 -17.79 -13.18
N PRO A 94 2.14 -18.57 -14.23
CA PRO A 94 1.10 -19.17 -15.07
C PRO A 94 0.17 -20.12 -14.29
N ASP A 95 0.63 -20.71 -13.19
CA ASP A 95 -0.17 -21.61 -12.36
C ASP A 95 -1.23 -20.87 -11.52
N THR A 96 -1.03 -19.58 -11.27
CA THR A 96 -1.93 -18.74 -10.45
C THR A 96 -2.62 -17.66 -11.23
N ASP A 97 -2.14 -17.35 -12.45
CA ASP A 97 -2.72 -16.34 -13.34
C ASP A 97 -2.68 -16.75 -14.81
N GLU A 98 -3.85 -16.81 -15.41
CA GLU A 98 -4.03 -17.15 -16.83
C GLU A 98 -3.96 -15.93 -17.75
N LEU A 99 -4.21 -14.70 -17.23
CA LEU A 99 -4.28 -13.49 -18.05
C LEU A 99 -2.96 -13.18 -18.77
N PHE A 100 -1.87 -13.21 -18.05
CA PHE A 100 -0.54 -12.92 -18.58
C PHE A 100 0.27 -14.18 -18.88
N SER A 101 -0.18 -15.35 -18.39
CA SER A 101 0.46 -16.66 -18.62
C SER A 101 1.97 -16.66 -18.35
N GLY A 102 2.41 -15.95 -17.33
CA GLY A 102 3.81 -15.83 -16.93
C GLY A 102 4.72 -15.06 -17.89
N LYS A 103 4.15 -14.36 -18.88
CA LYS A 103 4.93 -13.61 -19.86
C LYS A 103 5.42 -12.28 -19.28
N VAL A 104 6.65 -12.26 -18.79
CA VAL A 104 7.33 -11.05 -18.33
C VAL A 104 8.21 -10.52 -19.44
N VAL A 105 7.92 -9.33 -19.95
CA VAL A 105 8.67 -8.69 -21.06
C VAL A 105 9.81 -7.81 -20.57
N ASN A 106 9.70 -7.26 -19.35
CA ASN A 106 10.76 -6.49 -18.73
C ASN A 106 10.66 -6.61 -17.21
N TYR A 107 11.78 -6.75 -16.55
CA TYR A 107 11.89 -6.77 -15.10
C TYR A 107 13.03 -5.83 -14.68
N TYR A 108 12.71 -4.92 -13.77
CA TYR A 108 13.66 -3.97 -13.22
C TYR A 108 13.36 -3.82 -11.74
N ASP A 109 14.18 -4.45 -10.93
CA ASP A 109 13.91 -4.54 -9.50
C ASP A 109 14.39 -3.31 -8.71
N LEU A 110 14.00 -3.26 -7.43
CA LEU A 110 14.34 -2.18 -6.53
C LEU A 110 15.87 -2.06 -6.34
N CYS A 111 16.59 -3.17 -6.32
CA CYS A 111 18.04 -3.18 -6.16
C CYS A 111 18.75 -2.61 -7.38
N ASP A 112 18.31 -3.01 -8.58
CA ASP A 112 18.80 -2.46 -9.84
C ASP A 112 18.57 -0.95 -9.90
N ALA A 113 17.35 -0.49 -9.56
CA ALA A 113 17.02 0.92 -9.52
C ALA A 113 17.87 1.74 -8.53
N MET A 114 18.28 1.13 -7.41
CA MET A 114 19.21 1.76 -6.45
C MET A 114 20.66 1.76 -6.94
N ILE A 115 21.08 0.68 -7.61
CA ILE A 115 22.44 0.58 -8.18
C ILE A 115 22.62 1.60 -9.30
N ASP A 116 21.62 1.73 -10.17
CA ASP A 116 21.62 2.67 -11.29
C ASP A 116 21.39 4.13 -10.85
N GLY A 117 21.13 4.37 -9.57
CA GLY A 117 20.89 5.71 -9.03
C GLY A 117 19.55 6.33 -9.41
N VAL A 118 18.63 5.54 -9.97
CA VAL A 118 17.25 5.95 -10.28
C VAL A 118 16.46 6.16 -9.00
N LEU A 119 16.67 5.31 -8.00
CA LEU A 119 16.10 5.43 -6.67
C LEU A 119 17.19 5.70 -5.62
N PRO A 120 16.95 6.59 -4.66
CA PRO A 120 17.84 6.77 -3.53
C PRO A 120 17.84 5.53 -2.64
N LYS A 121 18.96 5.26 -1.99
CA LYS A 121 19.02 4.19 -0.97
C LYS A 121 18.06 4.53 0.18
N PRO A 122 17.13 3.63 0.52
CA PRO A 122 16.20 3.88 1.61
C PRO A 122 16.96 3.89 2.96
N ILE A 123 16.57 4.82 3.82
CA ILE A 123 17.02 4.86 5.21
C ILE A 123 15.90 4.32 6.07
N TYR A 124 16.03 3.09 6.53
CA TYR A 124 15.05 2.48 7.41
C TYR A 124 15.22 2.97 8.85
N ARG A 125 14.12 3.34 9.46
CA ARG A 125 14.03 3.63 10.90
C ARG A 125 12.89 2.77 11.45
N SER A 126 13.23 1.78 12.23
CA SER A 126 12.24 0.90 12.86
C SER A 126 11.92 1.42 14.26
N ALA A 127 10.64 1.54 14.56
CA ALA A 127 10.13 1.79 15.90
C ALA A 127 9.27 0.60 16.33
N TYR A 128 9.55 0.04 17.49
CA TYR A 128 8.74 -1.03 18.05
C TYR A 128 7.56 -0.44 18.82
N VAL A 129 6.37 -0.49 18.25
CA VAL A 129 5.14 0.00 18.91
C VAL A 129 4.49 -1.08 19.78
N ARG A 130 4.87 -2.34 19.65
CA ARG A 130 4.28 -3.50 20.37
C ARG A 130 4.61 -3.61 21.86
N LEU A 131 5.35 -2.68 22.44
CA LEU A 131 5.62 -2.70 23.87
C LEU A 131 4.36 -2.54 24.72
N TYR A 132 3.35 -1.79 24.24
CA TYR A 132 2.05 -1.64 24.92
C TYR A 132 1.27 -2.94 24.94
N ASP A 133 1.26 -3.71 23.85
CA ASP A 133 0.59 -5.02 23.81
C ASP A 133 1.26 -6.00 24.78
N TYR A 134 2.60 -5.94 24.88
CA TYR A 134 3.36 -6.77 25.80
C TYR A 134 3.18 -6.34 27.26
N GLU A 135 3.10 -5.04 27.53
CA GLU A 135 2.75 -4.49 28.83
C GLU A 135 1.40 -5.03 29.31
N LYS A 136 0.37 -4.88 28.48
CA LYS A 136 -0.97 -5.39 28.75
C LYS A 136 -0.98 -6.90 29.00
N TYR A 137 -0.31 -7.68 28.14
CA TYR A 137 -0.18 -9.12 28.33
C TYR A 137 0.42 -9.47 29.70
N LEU A 138 1.47 -8.75 30.16
CA LEU A 138 2.10 -8.99 31.44
C LEU A 138 1.17 -8.59 32.61
N GLU A 139 0.41 -7.50 32.48
CA GLU A 139 -0.60 -7.08 33.45
C GLU A 139 -1.70 -8.12 33.60
N ASP A 140 -2.28 -8.56 32.46
CA ASP A 140 -3.33 -9.60 32.43
C ASP A 140 -2.83 -10.89 33.11
N LYS A 141 -1.60 -11.32 32.83
CA LYS A 141 -0.99 -12.52 33.45
C LYS A 141 -0.79 -12.39 34.96
N ILE A 142 -0.44 -11.21 35.44
CA ILE A 142 -0.30 -10.95 36.89
C ILE A 142 -1.67 -10.94 37.55
N GLU A 143 -2.70 -10.37 36.90
CA GLU A 143 -4.06 -10.29 37.42
C GLU A 143 -4.80 -11.63 37.45
N GLU A 144 -4.53 -12.52 36.49
CA GLU A 144 -5.10 -13.90 36.45
C GLU A 144 -4.82 -14.69 37.76
N GLY A 145 -3.81 -14.33 38.53
CA GLY A 145 -3.55 -14.85 39.87
C GLY A 145 -3.09 -16.29 39.99
N ASN A 146 -2.91 -17.01 38.89
CA ASN A 146 -2.54 -18.44 38.84
C ASN A 146 -1.03 -18.68 38.73
N LEU A 147 -0.22 -17.68 39.08
CA LEU A 147 1.24 -17.76 38.96
C LEU A 147 1.89 -18.34 40.21
N SER A 148 2.95 -19.11 40.04
CA SER A 148 3.83 -19.44 41.20
C SER A 148 4.51 -18.18 41.71
N THR A 149 4.94 -18.19 42.98
CA THR A 149 5.66 -17.04 43.57
C THR A 149 6.88 -16.61 42.76
N LYS A 150 7.57 -17.57 42.15
CA LYS A 150 8.73 -17.33 41.28
C LYS A 150 8.32 -16.61 40.01
N ASP A 151 7.32 -17.14 39.32
CA ASP A 151 6.82 -16.57 38.05
C ASP A 151 6.25 -15.16 38.27
N TYR A 152 5.47 -14.97 39.33
CA TYR A 152 4.94 -13.67 39.72
C TYR A 152 6.05 -12.62 39.87
N THR A 153 7.14 -12.98 40.54
CA THR A 153 8.28 -12.07 40.73
C THR A 153 8.97 -11.74 39.39
N GLU A 154 9.10 -12.73 38.55
CA GLU A 154 9.69 -12.58 37.20
C GLU A 154 8.82 -11.69 36.30
N TYR A 155 7.51 -11.96 36.23
CA TYR A 155 6.57 -11.14 35.47
C TYR A 155 6.53 -9.69 35.96
N LYS A 156 6.52 -9.46 37.26
CA LYS A 156 6.62 -8.10 37.81
C LYS A 156 7.90 -7.37 37.43
N LYS A 157 9.03 -8.05 37.42
CA LYS A 157 10.30 -7.48 36.97
C LYS A 157 10.26 -7.12 35.50
N LEU A 158 9.72 -8.00 34.66
CA LEU A 158 9.54 -7.76 33.22
C LEU A 158 8.63 -6.58 32.97
N LEU A 159 7.48 -6.50 33.67
CA LEU A 159 6.54 -5.40 33.57
C LEU A 159 7.19 -4.05 33.91
N LEU A 160 7.97 -3.99 34.97
CA LEU A 160 8.70 -2.77 35.36
C LEU A 160 9.74 -2.37 34.29
N ASP A 161 10.42 -3.33 33.69
CA ASP A 161 11.40 -3.05 32.60
C ASP A 161 10.70 -2.56 31.33
N VAL A 162 9.56 -3.16 30.98
CA VAL A 162 8.72 -2.73 29.84
C VAL A 162 8.19 -1.31 30.07
N LYS A 163 7.60 -1.03 31.23
CA LYS A 163 7.11 0.32 31.60
C LYS A 163 8.23 1.37 31.51
N ARG A 164 9.41 1.04 32.00
CA ARG A 164 10.58 1.93 31.88
C ARG A 164 10.98 2.16 30.42
N LYS A 165 10.97 1.12 29.59
CA LYS A 165 11.28 1.24 28.15
C LYS A 165 10.25 2.09 27.43
N ILE A 166 8.96 1.92 27.71
CA ILE A 166 7.88 2.74 27.16
C ILE A 166 8.08 4.21 27.55
N THR A 167 8.30 4.48 28.85
CA THR A 167 8.50 5.85 29.36
C THR A 167 9.70 6.55 28.74
N ASN A 168 10.78 5.80 28.46
CA ASN A 168 12.00 6.36 27.88
C ASN A 168 12.06 6.27 26.36
N ALA A 169 11.05 5.68 25.70
CA ALA A 169 10.99 5.63 24.27
C ALA A 169 10.75 7.03 23.69
N PRO A 170 11.48 7.40 22.63
CA PRO A 170 11.19 8.65 21.93
C PRO A 170 9.79 8.58 21.33
N SER A 171 9.04 9.65 21.49
CA SER A 171 7.72 9.78 20.86
C SER A 171 7.85 9.79 19.32
N ILE A 172 6.78 9.48 18.60
CA ILE A 172 6.74 9.60 17.13
C ILE A 172 7.15 11.01 16.68
N PRO A 173 6.62 12.10 17.29
CA PRO A 173 7.08 13.45 16.98
C PRO A 173 8.58 13.67 17.15
N ASP A 174 9.17 13.14 18.23
CA ASP A 174 10.61 13.28 18.46
C ASP A 174 11.43 12.51 17.42
N MET A 175 10.97 11.32 17.01
CA MET A 175 11.61 10.56 15.93
C MET A 175 11.50 11.28 14.61
N VAL A 176 10.34 11.86 14.29
CA VAL A 176 10.12 12.67 13.09
C VAL A 176 11.07 13.85 13.10
N ARG A 177 11.08 14.69 14.14
CA ARG A 177 11.96 15.87 14.26
C ARG A 177 13.44 15.50 14.20
N LYS A 178 13.85 14.39 14.77
CA LYS A 178 15.24 13.93 14.76
C LYS A 178 15.70 13.50 13.35
N ASN A 179 14.82 12.93 12.55
CA ASN A 179 15.16 12.33 11.26
C ASN A 179 14.82 13.23 10.06
N ILE A 180 13.84 14.12 10.19
CA ILE A 180 13.47 15.10 9.17
C ILE A 180 14.23 16.39 9.48
N LYS A 181 15.41 16.55 8.88
CA LYS A 181 16.29 17.69 9.15
C LYS A 181 16.25 18.78 8.09
N ASN A 182 15.71 18.49 6.92
CA ASN A 182 15.77 19.38 5.77
C ASN A 182 14.36 19.69 5.28
N ALA A 183 14.16 20.88 4.72
CA ALA A 183 12.97 21.17 3.94
C ALA A 183 12.83 20.16 2.79
N GLY A 184 11.65 19.59 2.61
CA GLY A 184 11.40 18.56 1.61
C GLY A 184 9.92 18.21 1.52
N LYS A 185 9.58 17.35 0.57
CA LYS A 185 8.25 16.77 0.47
C LYS A 185 8.28 15.39 1.12
N TYR A 186 7.35 15.15 1.99
CA TYR A 186 7.22 13.89 2.74
C TYR A 186 5.84 13.30 2.50
N ILE A 187 5.75 11.98 2.45
CA ILE A 187 4.49 11.25 2.35
C ILE A 187 4.35 10.43 3.62
N TYR A 188 3.23 10.56 4.27
CA TYR A 188 2.85 9.75 5.42
C TYR A 188 1.66 8.87 5.02
N PHE A 189 1.82 7.55 5.19
CA PHE A 189 0.75 6.59 4.93
C PHE A 189 0.04 6.28 6.25
N CYS A 190 -1.23 6.70 6.34
CA CYS A 190 -2.09 6.30 7.45
C CYS A 190 -2.61 4.87 7.22
N PRO A 191 -2.79 4.08 8.29
CA PRO A 191 -3.52 2.83 8.16
C PRO A 191 -4.95 3.11 7.68
N PRO A 192 -5.58 2.17 6.95
CA PRO A 192 -6.98 2.32 6.56
C PRO A 192 -7.84 2.40 7.83
N ILE A 193 -8.78 3.34 7.84
CA ILE A 193 -9.75 3.48 8.92
C ILE A 193 -10.75 2.33 8.76
N THR A 194 -10.88 1.50 9.78
CA THR A 194 -11.92 0.47 9.86
C THR A 194 -13.16 1.04 10.55
N GLU A 195 -14.34 0.45 10.33
CA GLU A 195 -15.59 0.88 10.99
C GLU A 195 -15.52 0.76 12.53
N GLU A 196 -14.56 -0.01 13.05
CA GLU A 196 -14.32 -0.18 14.48
C GLU A 196 -13.37 0.89 15.07
N ASP A 197 -12.67 1.65 14.22
CA ASP A 197 -11.78 2.71 14.68
C ASP A 197 -12.59 3.95 15.04
N THR A 198 -12.62 4.28 16.31
CA THR A 198 -13.25 5.50 16.84
C THR A 198 -12.46 6.77 16.53
N ASN A 199 -11.29 6.66 15.91
CA ASN A 199 -10.46 7.79 15.54
C ASN A 199 -10.92 8.32 14.19
N ASP A 200 -11.61 9.44 14.21
CA ASP A 200 -11.95 10.23 13.05
C ASP A 200 -10.70 10.64 12.26
N ILE A 201 -10.82 10.72 10.94
CA ILE A 201 -9.80 11.28 10.04
C ILE A 201 -9.23 12.59 10.59
N ASP A 202 -10.08 13.46 11.11
CA ASP A 202 -9.69 14.74 11.69
C ASP A 202 -8.76 14.61 12.90
N THR A 203 -8.93 13.58 13.70
CA THR A 203 -8.05 13.28 14.83
C THR A 203 -6.67 12.87 14.35
N ILE A 204 -6.59 11.93 13.40
CA ILE A 204 -5.33 11.49 12.79
C ILE A 204 -4.64 12.67 12.09
N MET A 205 -5.39 13.48 11.35
CA MET A 205 -4.87 14.68 10.71
C MET A 205 -4.27 15.68 11.70
N ASN A 206 -4.93 15.89 12.83
CA ASN A 206 -4.45 16.82 13.85
C ASN A 206 -3.19 16.30 14.53
N GLU A 207 -3.10 15.00 14.79
CA GLU A 207 -1.88 14.38 15.31
C GLU A 207 -0.73 14.51 14.33
N VAL A 208 -0.93 14.16 13.05
CA VAL A 208 0.10 14.27 12.01
C VAL A 208 0.57 15.72 11.85
N LYS A 209 -0.33 16.70 11.88
CA LYS A 209 0.03 18.13 11.86
C LYS A 209 0.95 18.50 13.03
N GLN A 210 0.69 17.99 14.23
CA GLN A 210 1.55 18.24 15.38
C GLN A 210 2.95 17.61 15.23
N TRP A 211 3.04 16.47 14.55
CA TRP A 211 4.33 15.82 14.29
C TRP A 211 5.18 16.61 13.30
N PHE A 212 4.55 17.29 12.36
CA PHE A 212 5.17 18.06 11.29
C PHE A 212 5.00 19.57 11.48
N ASP A 213 5.15 20.03 12.70
CA ASP A 213 5.08 21.47 13.02
C ASP A 213 6.04 22.27 12.13
N GLY A 214 5.52 23.33 11.49
CA GLY A 214 6.26 24.16 10.51
C GLY A 214 6.24 23.65 9.07
N TYR A 215 5.49 22.57 8.76
CA TYR A 215 5.27 22.07 7.40
C TYR A 215 3.81 22.27 6.97
N ASP A 216 3.61 22.53 5.67
CA ASP A 216 2.28 22.49 5.08
C ASP A 216 1.85 21.01 4.93
N VAL A 217 0.88 20.58 5.72
CA VAL A 217 0.35 19.21 5.69
C VAL A 217 -0.91 19.18 4.82
N VAL A 218 -0.82 18.50 3.69
CA VAL A 218 -1.92 18.33 2.74
C VAL A 218 -2.34 16.87 2.73
N PHE A 219 -3.64 16.61 2.69
CA PHE A 219 -4.22 15.28 2.65
C PHE A 219 -4.84 15.02 1.27
N TYR A 220 -4.73 13.77 0.82
CA TYR A 220 -5.30 13.30 -0.44
C TYR A 220 -6.14 12.05 -0.22
#